data_650aba3c8012eb733b094b942f5a1b7a
#
_entry.id   650aba3c8012eb733b094b942f5a1b7a
#
_cell.length_a   1.000
_cell.length_b   1.000
_cell.length_c   1.000
_cell.angle_alpha   90.00
_cell.angle_beta   90.00
_cell.angle_gamma   90.00
#
_symmetry.space_group_name_H-M   'P 1'
#
loop_
_entity.id
_entity.type
_entity.pdbx_description
1 polymer ?
#
loop_
_entity_poly.entity_id
_entity_poly.type
_entity_poly.pdbx_seq_one_letter_code
_entity_poly.pdbx_strand_id
1 'polypeptide(L)'
;MNRGITMMPMNVRVPIVKSVDSPPPTPMPQEPQKKQMIWGEPTWFFLHTVAEKVKPESFAIVRADLLKHIYNVCTNLPCPFCAKHAKMHLDSVNFNRISTKEELKMMLYTFHNIVNAKKNYPIFPIEELDAKYSLANTRKIFTHFVIHFNDTYRAPGMIADDLFRKQLSKTLVEWFNQNNVHFN
;
A
#
# COMPACT_ATOMS: atom_id res chain seq x y z
N MET A 1 52.07 -18.54 77.09
CA MET A 1 51.30 -19.78 77.17
C MET A 1 49.89 -19.47 76.72
N ASN A 2 49.60 -19.65 75.46
CA ASN A 2 48.28 -19.39 74.88
C ASN A 2 47.72 -20.72 74.38
N ARG A 3 46.65 -21.12 75.05
CA ARG A 3 45.90 -22.35 74.63
C ARG A 3 44.88 -21.96 73.53
N GLY A 4 45.11 -22.47 72.34
CA GLY A 4 44.15 -22.35 71.23
C GLY A 4 42.92 -23.24 71.44
N ILE A 5 41.77 -22.70 71.36
CA ILE A 5 40.47 -23.41 71.30
C ILE A 5 40.16 -23.74 69.89
N THR A 6 40.17 -25.03 69.54
CA THR A 6 39.75 -25.51 68.21
C THR A 6 38.24 -25.68 68.23
N MET A 7 37.53 -24.85 67.39
CA MET A 7 36.09 -25.05 67.12
C MET A 7 35.92 -26.07 66.00
N MET A 8 35.15 -27.11 66.25
CA MET A 8 34.70 -28.06 65.25
C MET A 8 33.53 -27.41 64.37
N PRO A 9 33.50 -27.63 63.09
CA PRO A 9 32.39 -27.15 62.31
C PRO A 9 31.13 -28.00 62.48
N MET A 10 30.02 -27.39 62.89
CA MET A 10 28.70 -28.03 62.87
C MET A 10 28.21 -28.18 61.43
N ASN A 11 28.00 -29.45 61.07
CA ASN A 11 27.43 -29.78 59.73
C ASN A 11 25.89 -29.60 59.78
N VAL A 12 25.40 -28.44 59.39
CA VAL A 12 23.96 -28.17 59.27
C VAL A 12 23.46 -28.75 57.93
N ARG A 13 22.75 -29.86 58.03
CA ARG A 13 22.01 -30.40 56.85
C ARG A 13 20.84 -29.45 56.51
N VAL A 14 20.95 -28.70 55.41
CA VAL A 14 19.84 -27.95 54.85
C VAL A 14 18.91 -28.96 54.14
N PRO A 15 17.58 -28.97 54.41
CA PRO A 15 16.67 -29.85 53.71
C PRO A 15 16.55 -29.37 52.25
N ILE A 16 16.72 -30.29 51.29
CA ILE A 16 16.49 -30.07 49.88
C ILE A 16 14.97 -29.90 49.67
N VAL A 17 14.52 -28.66 49.46
CA VAL A 17 13.16 -28.38 49.01
C VAL A 17 13.08 -28.84 47.56
N LYS A 18 12.31 -29.90 47.30
CA LYS A 18 11.96 -30.32 45.95
C LYS A 18 11.27 -29.13 45.24
N SER A 19 11.86 -28.64 44.16
CA SER A 19 11.23 -27.69 43.27
C SER A 19 9.92 -28.27 42.75
N VAL A 20 8.81 -27.60 43.07
CA VAL A 20 7.50 -27.90 42.47
C VAL A 20 7.61 -27.45 41.01
N ASP A 21 7.56 -28.42 40.09
CA ASP A 21 7.50 -28.15 38.67
C ASP A 21 6.26 -27.27 38.38
N SER A 22 6.53 -26.02 38.10
CA SER A 22 5.50 -25.11 37.59
C SER A 22 5.03 -25.61 36.22
N PRO A 23 3.74 -25.71 35.94
CA PRO A 23 3.27 -26.10 34.61
C PRO A 23 3.83 -25.14 33.57
N PRO A 24 4.12 -25.61 32.33
CA PRO A 24 4.63 -24.76 31.28
C PRO A 24 3.65 -23.60 31.01
N PRO A 25 4.15 -22.38 30.73
CA PRO A 25 3.29 -21.22 30.48
C PRO A 25 2.34 -21.54 29.34
N THR A 26 1.04 -21.40 29.58
CA THR A 26 0.01 -21.53 28.57
C THR A 26 0.34 -20.54 27.44
N PRO A 27 0.38 -20.97 26.16
CA PRO A 27 0.61 -20.06 25.04
C PRO A 27 -0.42 -18.93 25.11
N MET A 28 0.04 -17.69 25.24
CA MET A 28 -0.84 -16.53 25.15
C MET A 28 -1.50 -16.53 23.79
N PRO A 29 -2.82 -16.24 23.70
CA PRO A 29 -3.50 -16.10 22.43
C PRO A 29 -2.73 -15.08 21.59
N GLN A 30 -2.21 -15.50 20.46
CA GLN A 30 -1.60 -14.57 19.49
C GLN A 30 -2.72 -13.64 19.04
N GLU A 31 -2.55 -12.33 19.26
CA GLU A 31 -3.45 -11.35 18.69
C GLU A 31 -3.54 -11.57 17.18
N PRO A 32 -4.74 -11.56 16.58
CA PRO A 32 -4.89 -11.76 15.15
C PRO A 32 -4.05 -10.72 14.43
N GLN A 33 -3.04 -11.17 13.70
CA GLN A 33 -2.17 -10.29 12.91
C GLN A 33 -3.09 -9.45 12.01
N LYS A 34 -3.09 -8.12 12.21
CA LYS A 34 -3.81 -7.19 11.33
C LYS A 34 -3.33 -7.43 9.91
N LYS A 35 -4.19 -7.97 9.05
CA LYS A 35 -3.90 -8.18 7.64
C LYS A 35 -3.47 -6.84 7.05
N GLN A 36 -2.21 -6.71 6.68
CA GLN A 36 -1.67 -5.48 6.11
C GLN A 36 -2.35 -5.26 4.76
N MET A 37 -2.96 -4.08 4.56
CA MET A 37 -3.54 -3.71 3.28
C MET A 37 -2.43 -3.44 2.28
N ILE A 38 -2.35 -4.25 1.22
CA ILE A 38 -1.29 -4.20 0.20
C ILE A 38 -1.72 -3.49 -1.10
N TRP A 39 -2.81 -2.72 -1.08
CA TRP A 39 -3.37 -2.04 -2.26
C TRP A 39 -2.52 -0.85 -2.76
N GLY A 40 -1.67 -0.27 -1.91
CA GLY A 40 -0.96 0.97 -2.20
C GLY A 40 0.04 0.86 -3.36
N GLU A 41 0.94 -0.11 -3.30
CA GLU A 41 1.93 -0.36 -4.35
C GLU A 41 1.29 -0.72 -5.69
N PRO A 42 0.35 -1.69 -5.78
CA PRO A 42 -0.38 -1.97 -7.02
C PRO A 42 -1.10 -0.76 -7.61
N THR A 43 -1.63 0.14 -6.78
CA THR A 43 -2.26 1.38 -7.24
C THR A 43 -1.24 2.32 -7.89
N TRP A 44 -0.08 2.54 -7.27
CA TRP A 44 0.97 3.37 -7.86
C TRP A 44 1.52 2.76 -9.15
N PHE A 45 1.75 1.44 -9.17
CA PHE A 45 2.17 0.76 -10.41
C PHE A 45 1.16 0.95 -11.53
N PHE A 46 -0.13 0.81 -11.24
CA PHE A 46 -1.19 1.06 -12.22
C PHE A 46 -1.16 2.50 -12.73
N LEU A 47 -1.19 3.49 -11.85
CA LEU A 47 -1.25 4.90 -12.20
C LEU A 47 -0.06 5.32 -13.09
N HIS A 48 1.16 4.96 -12.68
CA HIS A 48 2.36 5.28 -13.47
C HIS A 48 2.42 4.51 -14.80
N THR A 49 2.00 3.22 -14.80
CA THR A 49 2.01 2.42 -16.03
C THR A 49 1.04 2.97 -17.07
N VAL A 50 -0.18 3.34 -16.69
CA VAL A 50 -1.13 3.91 -17.68
C VAL A 50 -0.65 5.25 -18.21
N ALA A 51 -0.03 6.09 -17.38
CA ALA A 51 0.57 7.35 -17.82
C ALA A 51 1.78 7.14 -18.74
N GLU A 52 2.61 6.11 -18.49
CA GLU A 52 3.76 5.78 -19.32
C GLU A 52 3.35 5.13 -20.64
N LYS A 53 2.35 4.24 -20.62
CA LYS A 53 1.98 3.42 -21.76
C LYS A 53 1.00 4.08 -22.72
N VAL A 54 0.28 5.12 -22.31
CA VAL A 54 -0.56 5.86 -23.26
C VAL A 54 0.33 6.45 -24.36
N LYS A 55 -0.09 6.24 -25.62
CA LYS A 55 0.63 6.77 -26.78
C LYS A 55 0.48 8.29 -26.84
N PRO A 56 1.56 9.07 -27.07
CA PRO A 56 1.47 10.54 -27.11
C PRO A 56 0.43 11.04 -28.10
N GLU A 57 0.37 10.44 -29.30
CA GLU A 57 -0.58 10.79 -30.37
C GLU A 57 -2.03 10.44 -30.01
N SER A 58 -2.23 9.48 -29.11
CA SER A 58 -3.56 9.05 -28.65
C SER A 58 -4.03 9.77 -27.40
N PHE A 59 -3.13 10.48 -26.70
CA PHE A 59 -3.45 11.08 -25.40
C PHE A 59 -4.67 12.00 -25.48
N ALA A 60 -4.74 12.86 -26.49
CA ALA A 60 -5.88 13.76 -26.70
C ALA A 60 -7.22 13.02 -26.85
N ILE A 61 -7.19 11.81 -27.46
CA ILE A 61 -8.39 10.99 -27.69
C ILE A 61 -8.92 10.42 -26.37
N VAL A 62 -8.04 9.86 -25.56
CA VAL A 62 -8.44 9.15 -24.31
C VAL A 62 -8.38 10.03 -23.08
N ARG A 63 -7.84 11.24 -23.18
CA ARG A 63 -7.52 12.13 -22.08
C ARG A 63 -8.66 12.31 -21.07
N ALA A 64 -9.83 12.68 -21.56
CA ALA A 64 -10.96 13.01 -20.67
C ALA A 64 -11.36 11.82 -19.79
N ASP A 65 -11.50 10.65 -20.41
CA ASP A 65 -11.88 9.43 -19.70
C ASP A 65 -10.72 8.90 -18.84
N LEU A 66 -9.50 8.95 -19.35
CA LEU A 66 -8.30 8.53 -18.58
C LEU A 66 -8.17 9.37 -17.29
N LEU A 67 -8.25 10.68 -17.37
CA LEU A 67 -8.21 11.56 -16.20
C LEU A 67 -9.36 11.29 -15.24
N LYS A 68 -10.58 11.09 -15.75
CA LYS A 68 -11.74 10.72 -14.96
C LYS A 68 -11.53 9.41 -14.22
N HIS A 69 -10.99 8.38 -14.87
CA HIS A 69 -10.70 7.10 -14.24
C HIS A 69 -9.61 7.21 -13.17
N ILE A 70 -8.52 7.94 -13.43
CA ILE A 70 -7.46 8.18 -12.44
C ILE A 70 -8.04 8.93 -11.23
N TYR A 71 -8.83 9.99 -11.45
CA TYR A 71 -9.49 10.73 -10.38
C TYR A 71 -10.38 9.81 -9.52
N ASN A 72 -11.23 9.01 -10.17
CA ASN A 72 -12.13 8.10 -9.49
C ASN A 72 -11.37 7.04 -8.67
N VAL A 73 -10.29 6.47 -9.21
CA VAL A 73 -9.43 5.53 -8.45
C VAL A 73 -8.85 6.22 -7.22
N CYS A 74 -8.24 7.38 -7.38
CA CYS A 74 -7.59 8.09 -6.30
C CYS A 74 -8.56 8.55 -5.20
N THR A 75 -9.77 8.95 -5.56
CA THR A 75 -10.79 9.43 -4.62
C THR A 75 -11.61 8.32 -3.96
N ASN A 76 -11.41 7.05 -4.39
CA ASN A 76 -12.10 5.89 -3.85
C ASN A 76 -11.12 4.78 -3.39
N LEU A 77 -9.94 5.18 -2.91
CA LEU A 77 -8.97 4.24 -2.35
C LEU A 77 -9.58 3.45 -1.17
N PRO A 78 -9.14 2.19 -0.93
CA PRO A 78 -9.61 1.37 0.19
C PRO A 78 -9.41 2.00 1.58
N CYS A 79 -8.57 3.01 1.69
CA CYS A 79 -8.36 3.81 2.89
C CYS A 79 -9.07 5.16 2.74
N PRO A 80 -10.17 5.44 3.45
CA PRO A 80 -10.92 6.70 3.34
C PRO A 80 -10.08 7.96 3.61
N PHE A 81 -9.17 7.88 4.55
CA PHE A 81 -8.22 8.96 4.84
C PHE A 81 -7.28 9.23 3.66
N CYS A 82 -6.79 8.16 3.01
CA CYS A 82 -5.95 8.26 1.83
C CYS A 82 -6.73 8.82 0.64
N ALA A 83 -7.97 8.38 0.44
CA ALA A 83 -8.88 8.87 -0.60
C ALA A 83 -9.17 10.39 -0.43
N LYS A 84 -9.44 10.83 0.81
CA LYS A 84 -9.62 12.25 1.12
C LYS A 84 -8.37 13.08 0.80
N HIS A 85 -7.19 12.61 1.18
CA HIS A 85 -5.92 13.27 0.87
C HIS A 85 -5.68 13.35 -0.64
N ALA A 86 -5.92 12.25 -1.36
CA ALA A 86 -5.77 12.21 -2.82
C ALA A 86 -6.72 13.21 -3.48
N LYS A 87 -7.99 13.24 -3.05
CA LYS A 87 -8.98 14.22 -3.54
C LYS A 87 -8.50 15.66 -3.34
N MET A 88 -8.08 16.01 -2.14
CA MET A 88 -7.58 17.36 -1.84
C MET A 88 -6.39 17.76 -2.72
N HIS A 89 -5.46 16.83 -2.96
CA HIS A 89 -4.31 17.09 -3.82
C HIS A 89 -4.74 17.28 -5.28
N LEU A 90 -5.53 16.37 -5.84
CA LEU A 90 -5.97 16.45 -7.25
C LEU A 90 -6.81 17.72 -7.51
N ASP A 91 -7.65 18.12 -6.57
CA ASP A 91 -8.43 19.37 -6.67
C ASP A 91 -7.49 20.60 -6.63
N SER A 92 -6.42 20.57 -5.82
CA SER A 92 -5.48 21.69 -5.69
C SER A 92 -4.60 21.92 -6.92
N VAL A 93 -4.29 20.87 -7.68
CA VAL A 93 -3.42 20.94 -8.87
C VAL A 93 -4.20 21.14 -10.18
N ASN A 94 -5.51 21.38 -10.13
CA ASN A 94 -6.35 21.49 -11.33
C ASN A 94 -6.21 20.27 -12.27
N PHE A 95 -6.29 19.08 -11.72
CA PHE A 95 -6.05 17.82 -12.43
C PHE A 95 -6.69 17.74 -13.82
N ASN A 96 -7.90 18.29 -13.98
CA ASN A 96 -8.61 18.29 -15.25
C ASN A 96 -7.96 19.17 -16.34
N ARG A 97 -6.98 20.01 -16.01
CA ARG A 97 -6.24 20.83 -16.97
C ARG A 97 -5.03 20.14 -17.60
N ILE A 98 -4.63 18.98 -17.09
CA ILE A 98 -3.56 18.19 -17.69
C ILE A 98 -3.86 17.94 -19.16
N SER A 99 -2.97 18.34 -20.06
CA SER A 99 -3.20 18.37 -21.51
C SER A 99 -2.26 17.43 -22.28
N THR A 100 -1.15 17.01 -21.67
CA THR A 100 -0.16 16.12 -22.26
C THR A 100 0.12 14.89 -21.40
N LYS A 101 0.67 13.85 -22.03
CA LYS A 101 1.16 12.66 -21.35
C LYS A 101 2.25 13.02 -20.31
N GLU A 102 3.15 13.91 -20.67
CA GLU A 102 4.27 14.33 -19.85
C GLU A 102 3.79 15.07 -18.60
N GLU A 103 2.80 15.94 -18.74
CA GLU A 103 2.16 16.61 -17.59
C GLU A 103 1.51 15.59 -16.65
N LEU A 104 0.83 14.57 -17.18
CA LEU A 104 0.24 13.51 -16.37
C LEU A 104 1.31 12.71 -15.62
N LYS A 105 2.40 12.32 -16.28
CA LYS A 105 3.52 11.62 -15.67
C LYS A 105 4.13 12.43 -14.53
N MET A 106 4.40 13.70 -14.75
CA MET A 106 5.01 14.59 -13.75
C MET A 106 4.08 14.87 -12.58
N MET A 107 2.79 15.04 -12.82
CA MET A 107 1.81 15.22 -11.75
C MET A 107 1.75 13.98 -10.86
N LEU A 108 1.66 12.77 -11.43
CA LEU A 108 1.64 11.52 -10.67
C LEU A 108 2.95 11.29 -9.92
N TYR A 109 4.10 11.60 -10.53
CA TYR A 109 5.41 11.53 -9.88
C TYR A 109 5.48 12.43 -8.65
N THR A 110 5.08 13.69 -8.80
CA THR A 110 5.07 14.67 -7.71
C THR A 110 4.14 14.22 -6.59
N PHE A 111 2.93 13.77 -6.94
CA PHE A 111 1.95 13.28 -5.96
C PHE A 111 2.46 12.05 -5.21
N HIS A 112 3.06 11.09 -5.90
CA HIS A 112 3.64 9.90 -5.28
C HIS A 112 4.72 10.29 -4.24
N ASN A 113 5.61 11.20 -4.59
CA ASN A 113 6.67 11.65 -3.70
C ASN A 113 6.15 12.47 -2.51
N ILE A 114 5.07 13.24 -2.67
CA ILE A 114 4.38 13.87 -1.53
C ILE A 114 3.86 12.81 -0.54
N VAL A 115 3.29 11.71 -1.07
CA VAL A 115 2.82 10.60 -0.23
C VAL A 115 3.98 9.86 0.44
N ASN A 116 5.09 9.63 -0.30
CA ASN A 116 6.29 9.01 0.25
C ASN A 116 6.86 9.83 1.41
N ALA A 117 7.02 11.15 1.22
CA ALA A 117 7.51 12.05 2.26
C ALA A 117 6.64 12.00 3.52
N LYS A 118 5.30 12.01 3.38
CA LYS A 118 4.36 11.90 4.52
C LYS A 118 4.44 10.58 5.27
N LYS A 119 4.90 9.51 4.60
CA LYS A 119 5.05 8.17 5.17
C LYS A 119 6.47 7.86 5.61
N ASN A 120 7.39 8.82 5.52
CA ASN A 120 8.83 8.65 5.75
C ASN A 120 9.43 7.55 4.85
N TYR A 121 8.92 7.41 3.62
CA TYR A 121 9.51 6.56 2.61
C TYR A 121 10.53 7.35 1.78
N PRO A 122 11.54 6.67 1.19
CA PRO A 122 12.48 7.32 0.28
C PRO A 122 11.77 8.03 -0.88
N ILE A 123 12.29 9.18 -1.27
CA ILE A 123 11.84 9.89 -2.47
C ILE A 123 12.30 9.07 -3.68
N PHE A 124 11.38 8.80 -4.59
CA PHE A 124 11.65 8.09 -5.84
C PHE A 124 12.39 9.04 -6.80
N PRO A 125 13.56 8.64 -7.35
CA PRO A 125 14.33 9.49 -8.29
C PRO A 125 13.60 9.66 -9.62
N ILE A 126 13.65 10.86 -10.20
CA ILE A 126 13.01 11.15 -11.48
C ILE A 126 13.63 10.35 -12.64
N GLU A 127 14.93 10.10 -12.55
CA GLU A 127 15.73 9.40 -13.56
C GLU A 127 15.29 7.93 -13.72
N GLU A 128 14.68 7.36 -12.69
CA GLU A 128 14.18 5.98 -12.71
C GLU A 128 12.74 5.86 -13.22
N LEU A 129 12.02 6.98 -13.37
CA LEU A 129 10.58 6.98 -13.66
C LEU A 129 10.27 6.21 -14.95
N ASP A 130 10.91 6.59 -16.04
CA ASP A 130 10.64 6.00 -17.36
C ASP A 130 11.15 4.56 -17.44
N ALA A 131 12.37 4.30 -16.95
CA ALA A 131 12.95 2.95 -16.95
C ALA A 131 12.09 1.94 -16.18
N LYS A 132 11.52 2.34 -15.06
CA LYS A 132 10.70 1.47 -14.20
C LYS A 132 9.39 1.06 -14.87
N TYR A 133 8.72 1.97 -15.57
CA TYR A 133 7.38 1.72 -16.08
C TYR A 133 7.30 1.43 -17.59
N SER A 134 8.35 1.77 -18.37
CA SER A 134 8.41 1.47 -19.80
C SER A 134 8.40 -0.03 -20.12
N LEU A 135 8.99 -0.87 -19.26
CA LEU A 135 9.02 -2.32 -19.40
C LEU A 135 7.79 -3.03 -18.79
N ALA A 136 6.91 -2.29 -18.14
CA ALA A 136 5.74 -2.87 -17.47
C ALA A 136 4.79 -3.52 -18.47
N ASN A 137 4.34 -4.73 -18.15
CA ASN A 137 3.24 -5.38 -18.88
C ASN A 137 1.91 -4.78 -18.43
N THR A 138 1.35 -3.91 -19.24
CA THR A 138 0.14 -3.14 -18.91
C THR A 138 -1.02 -4.01 -18.44
N ARG A 139 -1.28 -5.14 -19.13
CA ARG A 139 -2.38 -6.05 -18.75
C ARG A 139 -2.15 -6.72 -17.40
N LYS A 140 -0.91 -7.18 -17.12
CA LYS A 140 -0.58 -7.81 -15.82
C LYS A 140 -0.70 -6.80 -14.67
N ILE A 141 -0.17 -5.59 -14.86
CA ILE A 141 -0.28 -4.52 -13.85
C ILE A 141 -1.73 -4.15 -13.57
N PHE A 142 -2.54 -4.04 -14.63
CA PHE A 142 -3.96 -3.74 -14.52
C PHE A 142 -4.71 -4.82 -13.73
N THR A 143 -4.51 -6.10 -14.05
CA THR A 143 -5.12 -7.22 -13.34
C THR A 143 -4.71 -7.21 -11.86
N HIS A 144 -3.43 -7.05 -11.58
CA HIS A 144 -2.90 -6.98 -10.22
C HIS A 144 -3.50 -5.83 -9.42
N PHE A 145 -3.59 -4.64 -10.04
CA PHE A 145 -4.26 -3.49 -9.43
C PHE A 145 -5.71 -3.80 -9.07
N VAL A 146 -6.52 -4.32 -10.00
CA VAL A 146 -7.95 -4.61 -9.76
C VAL A 146 -8.15 -5.58 -8.61
N ILE A 147 -7.33 -6.63 -8.52
CA ILE A 147 -7.38 -7.60 -7.41
C ILE A 147 -7.16 -6.88 -6.07
N HIS A 148 -6.10 -6.11 -5.94
CA HIS A 148 -5.75 -5.47 -4.66
C HIS A 148 -6.59 -4.25 -4.34
N PHE A 149 -7.07 -3.51 -5.32
CA PHE A 149 -7.99 -2.39 -5.13
C PHE A 149 -9.35 -2.85 -4.60
N ASN A 150 -9.78 -4.07 -4.94
CA ASN A 150 -11.02 -4.69 -4.48
C ASN A 150 -10.81 -5.62 -3.27
N ASP A 151 -9.56 -5.92 -2.88
CA ASP A 151 -9.26 -6.70 -1.67
C ASP A 151 -9.48 -5.84 -0.43
N THR A 152 -10.70 -5.89 0.07
CA THR A 152 -11.13 -5.04 1.17
C THR A 152 -10.90 -5.72 2.50
N TYR A 153 -10.13 -5.07 3.36
CA TYR A 153 -10.20 -5.30 4.79
C TYR A 153 -11.58 -4.81 5.26
N ARG A 154 -12.49 -5.74 5.53
CA ARG A 154 -13.86 -5.42 5.97
C ARG A 154 -13.84 -4.77 7.34
N ALA A 155 -13.76 -3.46 7.40
CA ALA A 155 -14.23 -2.74 8.56
C ALA A 155 -15.78 -2.76 8.54
N PRO A 156 -16.44 -3.06 9.66
CA PRO A 156 -17.90 -2.97 9.74
C PRO A 156 -18.37 -1.58 9.28
N GLY A 157 -19.31 -1.52 8.34
CA GLY A 157 -19.87 -0.26 7.83
C GLY A 157 -19.38 0.19 6.44
N MET A 158 -18.40 -0.48 5.82
CA MET A 158 -17.82 -0.09 4.51
C MET A 158 -18.39 -0.85 3.30
N ILE A 159 -19.53 -1.54 3.44
CA ILE A 159 -20.10 -2.39 2.38
C ILE A 159 -20.48 -1.57 1.13
N ALA A 160 -21.03 -0.37 1.32
CA ALA A 160 -21.42 0.50 0.21
C ALA A 160 -20.20 0.96 -0.61
N ASP A 161 -19.10 1.33 0.07
CA ASP A 161 -17.85 1.74 -0.58
C ASP A 161 -17.21 0.58 -1.34
N ASP A 162 -17.32 -0.65 -0.84
CA ASP A 162 -16.83 -1.86 -1.50
C ASP A 162 -17.59 -2.15 -2.79
N LEU A 163 -18.92 -2.05 -2.76
CA LEU A 163 -19.76 -2.23 -3.95
C LEU A 163 -19.45 -1.17 -5.00
N PHE A 164 -19.27 0.08 -4.58
CA PHE A 164 -18.91 1.18 -5.48
C PHE A 164 -17.53 0.95 -6.11
N ARG A 165 -16.51 0.54 -5.34
CA ARG A 165 -15.18 0.22 -5.89
C ARG A 165 -15.22 -0.94 -6.89
N LYS A 166 -16.00 -1.98 -6.64
CA LYS A 166 -16.19 -3.09 -7.58
C LYS A 166 -16.82 -2.61 -8.88
N GLN A 167 -17.84 -1.78 -8.81
CA GLN A 167 -18.46 -1.19 -10.01
C GLN A 167 -17.48 -0.30 -10.75
N LEU A 168 -16.72 0.53 -10.05
CA LEU A 168 -15.69 1.38 -10.60
C LEU A 168 -14.61 0.55 -11.32
N SER A 169 -14.14 -0.53 -10.70
CA SER A 169 -13.17 -1.45 -11.30
C SER A 169 -13.71 -2.10 -12.57
N LYS A 170 -14.97 -2.51 -12.57
CA LYS A 170 -15.62 -3.08 -13.74
C LYS A 170 -15.66 -2.08 -14.90
N THR A 171 -16.14 -0.86 -14.66
CA THR A 171 -16.19 0.20 -15.65
C THR A 171 -14.80 0.54 -16.19
N LEU A 172 -13.79 0.57 -15.33
CA LEU A 172 -12.41 0.82 -15.70
C LEU A 172 -11.84 -0.30 -16.60
N VAL A 173 -12.13 -1.58 -16.28
CA VAL A 173 -11.72 -2.74 -17.10
C VAL A 173 -12.37 -2.69 -18.47
N GLU A 174 -13.68 -2.40 -18.55
CA GLU A 174 -14.42 -2.28 -19.78
C GLU A 174 -13.84 -1.16 -20.67
N TRP A 175 -13.62 0.01 -20.07
CA TRP A 175 -13.02 1.14 -20.78
C TRP A 175 -11.61 0.80 -21.29
N PHE A 176 -10.77 0.19 -20.48
CA PHE A 176 -9.41 -0.18 -20.88
C PHE A 176 -9.41 -1.19 -22.04
N ASN A 177 -10.28 -2.19 -22.00
CA ASN A 177 -10.40 -3.18 -23.08
C ASN A 177 -10.83 -2.52 -24.42
N GLN A 178 -11.70 -1.53 -24.37
CA GLN A 178 -12.16 -0.76 -25.55
C GLN A 178 -11.08 0.17 -26.10
N ASN A 179 -10.19 0.66 -25.23
CA ASN A 179 -9.20 1.68 -25.56
C ASN A 179 -7.75 1.13 -25.58
N ASN A 180 -7.55 -0.18 -25.51
CA ASN A 180 -6.21 -0.79 -25.42
C ASN A 180 -5.29 -0.44 -26.60
N VAL A 181 -5.85 -0.11 -27.77
CA VAL A 181 -5.10 0.30 -28.96
C VAL A 181 -4.35 1.63 -28.77
N HIS A 182 -4.75 2.42 -27.79
CA HIS A 182 -4.14 3.71 -27.43
C HIS A 182 -2.99 3.58 -26.42
N PHE A 183 -2.67 2.36 -26.01
CA PHE A 183 -1.58 2.04 -25.07
C PHE A 183 -0.55 1.11 -25.72
N ASN A 184 0.73 1.21 -25.27
CA ASN A 184 1.84 0.33 -25.67
C ASN A 184 1.91 -0.93 -24.82
#